data_1277ed48a727ff28894fd67faf4716c1
#
_entry.id   1277ed48a727ff28894fd67faf4716c1
#
_cell.length_a   1.000
_cell.length_b   1.000
_cell.length_c   1.000
_cell.angle_alpha   90.00
_cell.angle_beta   90.00
_cell.angle_gamma   90.00
#
_symmetry.space_group_name_H-M   'P 1'
#
loop_
_entity.id
_entity.type
_entity.pdbx_description
1 polymer ?
#
loop_
_entity_poly.entity_id
_entity_poly.type
_entity_poly.pdbx_seq_one_letter_code
_entity_poly.pdbx_strand_id
1 'polypeptide(L)'
;MAGRGGQVPACCMRGAPKIVVSTIMTNPHRYPMPLMINPDTPLHTDDDDVSHSARLWRDDGWTARIIKNVDDDGWAVEMTRDGESEPTLVGPWTMGRDKKNPKPIERPAFHTLVKTANEFRRRSEQQLHAQLHKTLVIACAEGNVKVTLDIVPDDDFPYADLRAWDDMGELLAHAQVAPNYRLSEESATRWISGDYRRP
;
A
#
# COMPACT_ATOMS: atom_id res chain seq x y z
N MET A 1 34.91 9.46 -57.75
CA MET A 1 34.67 10.06 -56.39
C MET A 1 33.70 9.15 -55.69
N ALA A 2 34.18 8.49 -54.67
CA ALA A 2 33.49 7.38 -54.00
C ALA A 2 32.47 7.86 -52.96
N GLY A 3 31.21 7.46 -53.12
CA GLY A 3 30.17 7.63 -52.13
C GLY A 3 30.25 6.52 -51.07
N ARG A 4 30.43 6.90 -49.80
CA ARG A 4 30.42 5.95 -48.66
C ARG A 4 28.97 5.65 -48.29
N GLY A 5 28.59 4.39 -48.49
CA GLY A 5 27.34 3.84 -47.96
C GLY A 5 27.43 3.69 -46.43
N GLY A 6 26.53 4.36 -45.74
CA GLY A 6 26.33 4.16 -44.30
C GLY A 6 25.60 2.86 -44.04
N GLN A 7 26.24 1.95 -43.35
CA GLN A 7 25.74 0.65 -42.94
C GLN A 7 24.95 0.84 -41.63
N VAL A 8 23.63 0.61 -41.68
CA VAL A 8 22.76 0.57 -40.46
C VAL A 8 23.03 -0.75 -39.73
N PRO A 9 23.28 -0.73 -38.43
CA PRO A 9 23.43 -1.98 -37.68
C PRO A 9 22.07 -2.65 -37.47
N ALA A 10 22.01 -3.92 -37.82
CA ALA A 10 20.89 -4.81 -37.64
C ALA A 10 20.58 -4.94 -36.11
N CYS A 11 19.37 -4.60 -35.74
CA CYS A 11 18.82 -4.82 -34.39
C CYS A 11 18.60 -6.33 -34.20
N CYS A 12 19.35 -6.95 -33.30
CA CYS A 12 19.22 -8.35 -32.92
C CYS A 12 17.83 -8.63 -32.31
N MET A 13 17.04 -9.40 -33.03
CA MET A 13 15.90 -10.12 -32.46
C MET A 13 16.41 -11.10 -31.39
N ARG A 14 16.19 -10.84 -30.16
CA ARG A 14 16.36 -11.82 -29.06
C ARG A 14 15.01 -12.35 -28.63
N GLY A 15 14.95 -13.69 -28.68
CA GLY A 15 13.79 -14.53 -28.55
C GLY A 15 12.98 -14.32 -27.26
N ALA A 16 11.69 -14.56 -27.43
CA ALA A 16 10.71 -14.62 -26.35
C ALA A 16 11.06 -15.68 -25.30
N PRO A 17 10.86 -15.42 -24.03
CA PRO A 17 11.01 -16.43 -22.99
C PRO A 17 9.91 -17.48 -23.11
N LYS A 18 10.30 -18.75 -23.16
CA LYS A 18 9.40 -19.90 -23.11
C LYS A 18 8.73 -19.95 -21.73
N ILE A 19 7.43 -19.77 -21.71
CA ILE A 19 6.60 -20.02 -20.53
C ILE A 19 6.56 -21.53 -20.32
N VAL A 20 7.17 -22.00 -19.23
CA VAL A 20 7.03 -23.39 -18.77
C VAL A 20 5.72 -23.49 -18.01
N VAL A 21 4.70 -24.05 -18.64
CA VAL A 21 3.44 -24.39 -17.98
C VAL A 21 3.66 -25.71 -17.23
N SER A 22 3.77 -25.62 -15.92
CA SER A 22 3.78 -26.79 -15.05
C SER A 22 2.36 -27.37 -14.97
N THR A 23 2.17 -28.51 -15.63
CA THR A 23 0.93 -29.29 -15.57
C THR A 23 0.81 -29.93 -14.19
N ILE A 24 -0.08 -29.43 -13.36
CA ILE A 24 -0.47 -30.09 -12.10
C ILE A 24 -1.38 -31.26 -12.48
N MET A 25 -0.87 -32.48 -12.29
CA MET A 25 -1.66 -33.69 -12.38
C MET A 25 -2.70 -33.71 -11.27
N THR A 26 -3.95 -33.47 -11.61
CA THR A 26 -5.10 -33.72 -10.76
C THR A 26 -5.37 -35.22 -10.70
N ASN A 27 -5.29 -35.79 -9.51
CA ASN A 27 -5.60 -37.17 -9.20
C ASN A 27 -7.14 -37.36 -9.11
N PRO A 28 -7.79 -38.18 -9.95
CA PRO A 28 -9.26 -38.23 -10.06
C PRO A 28 -9.93 -39.34 -9.21
N HIS A 29 -9.48 -39.62 -8.00
CA HIS A 29 -10.18 -40.61 -7.15
C HIS A 29 -10.16 -40.18 -5.67
N ARG A 30 -11.02 -39.23 -5.35
CA ARG A 30 -11.54 -39.11 -3.98
C ARG A 30 -13.01 -38.67 -4.05
N TYR A 31 -13.92 -39.63 -3.96
CA TYR A 31 -15.33 -39.35 -3.73
C TYR A 31 -15.48 -38.66 -2.38
N PRO A 32 -16.15 -37.51 -2.28
CA PRO A 32 -16.49 -36.95 -0.98
C PRO A 32 -17.59 -37.82 -0.35
N MET A 33 -17.32 -38.34 0.84
CA MET A 33 -18.34 -38.94 1.70
C MET A 33 -19.40 -37.86 2.01
N PRO A 34 -20.70 -38.19 2.00
CA PRO A 34 -21.72 -37.27 2.42
C PRO A 34 -21.56 -36.96 3.90
N LEU A 35 -21.32 -35.71 4.23
CA LEU A 35 -21.35 -35.19 5.59
C LEU A 35 -22.76 -35.40 6.14
N MET A 36 -22.89 -36.27 7.13
CA MET A 36 -24.08 -36.36 7.95
C MET A 36 -24.23 -35.03 8.70
N ILE A 37 -25.13 -34.21 8.26
CA ILE A 37 -25.53 -33.00 8.97
C ILE A 37 -26.34 -33.45 10.16
N ASN A 38 -25.79 -33.33 11.36
CA ASN A 38 -26.53 -33.47 12.61
C ASN A 38 -27.55 -32.32 12.71
N PRO A 39 -28.85 -32.58 12.81
CA PRO A 39 -29.87 -31.52 12.88
C PRO A 39 -29.84 -30.70 14.19
N ASP A 40 -29.01 -31.07 15.17
CA ASP A 40 -28.87 -30.40 16.47
C ASP A 40 -27.60 -29.55 16.61
N THR A 41 -26.88 -29.30 15.52
CA THR A 41 -25.81 -28.30 15.57
C THR A 41 -26.48 -26.92 15.50
N PRO A 42 -26.46 -26.11 16.57
CA PRO A 42 -26.91 -24.74 16.47
C PRO A 42 -26.09 -24.09 15.37
N LEU A 43 -26.76 -23.56 14.35
CA LEU A 43 -26.18 -22.63 13.41
C LEU A 43 -25.50 -21.53 14.24
N HIS A 44 -24.16 -21.60 14.33
CA HIS A 44 -23.37 -20.45 14.69
C HIS A 44 -23.66 -19.43 13.57
N THR A 45 -24.67 -18.62 13.78
CA THR A 45 -24.72 -17.32 13.17
C THR A 45 -23.48 -16.63 13.67
N ASP A 46 -22.55 -16.32 12.76
CA ASP A 46 -21.53 -15.29 12.96
C ASP A 46 -22.31 -13.98 13.19
N ASP A 47 -22.93 -13.85 14.38
CA ASP A 47 -23.27 -12.57 14.94
C ASP A 47 -21.91 -11.89 15.11
N ASP A 48 -21.61 -10.97 14.19
CA ASP A 48 -20.57 -9.96 14.36
C ASP A 48 -20.68 -9.51 15.82
N ASP A 49 -19.65 -9.84 16.61
CA ASP A 49 -19.63 -9.61 18.06
C ASP A 49 -19.62 -8.10 18.32
N VAL A 50 -20.81 -7.48 18.16
CA VAL A 50 -21.03 -6.06 18.44
C VAL A 50 -20.95 -5.89 19.93
N SER A 51 -19.73 -5.70 20.40
CA SER A 51 -19.45 -5.49 21.82
C SER A 51 -19.55 -4.00 22.15
N HIS A 52 -20.59 -3.64 22.91
CA HIS A 52 -20.78 -2.28 23.38
C HIS A 52 -20.68 -2.22 24.91
N SER A 53 -19.76 -1.42 25.41
CA SER A 53 -19.65 -1.08 26.82
C SER A 53 -19.45 0.44 26.98
N ALA A 54 -19.48 0.93 28.21
CA ALA A 54 -19.29 2.36 28.46
C ALA A 54 -17.95 2.92 27.93
N ARG A 55 -16.94 2.06 27.74
CA ARG A 55 -15.58 2.45 27.31
C ARG A 55 -15.10 1.73 26.06
N LEU A 56 -15.91 0.84 25.50
CA LEU A 56 -15.55 0.05 24.33
C LEU A 56 -16.74 0.02 23.38
N TRP A 57 -16.49 0.26 22.11
CA TRP A 57 -17.46 0.10 21.03
C TRP A 57 -16.78 -0.60 19.86
N ARG A 58 -17.34 -1.71 19.41
CA ARG A 58 -16.86 -2.43 18.24
C ARG A 58 -18.00 -2.55 17.22
N ASP A 59 -17.79 -2.05 16.03
CA ASP A 59 -18.74 -2.06 14.92
C ASP A 59 -18.01 -1.69 13.62
N ASP A 60 -18.52 -2.15 12.47
CA ASP A 60 -18.07 -1.77 11.12
C ASP A 60 -16.54 -1.94 10.91
N GLY A 61 -15.95 -3.01 11.43
CA GLY A 61 -14.52 -3.30 11.30
C GLY A 61 -13.61 -2.37 12.09
N TRP A 62 -14.16 -1.66 13.09
CA TRP A 62 -13.44 -0.74 13.95
C TRP A 62 -13.73 -0.98 15.44
N THR A 63 -12.72 -0.80 16.24
CA THR A 63 -12.80 -0.80 17.70
C THR A 63 -12.44 0.58 18.24
N ALA A 64 -13.37 1.22 18.92
CA ALA A 64 -13.12 2.44 19.69
C ALA A 64 -12.98 2.11 21.18
N ARG A 65 -11.90 2.52 21.81
CA ARG A 65 -11.64 2.29 23.23
C ARG A 65 -11.28 3.59 23.94
N ILE A 66 -11.94 3.88 25.04
CA ILE A 66 -11.60 5.02 25.90
C ILE A 66 -10.51 4.60 26.88
N ILE A 67 -9.42 5.31 26.85
CA ILE A 67 -8.24 5.15 27.70
C ILE A 67 -7.98 6.41 28.52
N LYS A 68 -7.21 6.29 29.60
CA LYS A 68 -6.67 7.46 30.27
C LYS A 68 -5.55 8.09 29.47
N ASN A 69 -5.49 9.41 29.49
CA ASN A 69 -4.38 10.13 28.88
C ASN A 69 -3.07 9.80 29.62
N VAL A 70 -1.95 9.93 28.92
CA VAL A 70 -0.59 9.64 29.45
C VAL A 70 -0.30 10.44 30.71
N ASP A 71 -0.75 11.69 30.77
CA ASP A 71 -0.57 12.59 31.91
C ASP A 71 -1.59 12.39 33.04
N ASP A 72 -2.47 11.39 32.93
CA ASP A 72 -3.55 11.02 33.87
C ASP A 72 -4.53 12.17 34.22
N ASP A 73 -4.53 13.27 33.47
CA ASP A 73 -5.34 14.44 33.64
C ASP A 73 -6.62 14.46 32.77
N GLY A 74 -6.81 13.44 31.92
CA GLY A 74 -7.93 13.37 30.99
C GLY A 74 -8.17 11.98 30.40
N TRP A 75 -9.02 11.96 29.39
CA TRP A 75 -9.39 10.76 28.66
C TRP A 75 -9.07 10.93 27.18
N ALA A 76 -8.64 9.83 26.56
CA ALA A 76 -8.42 9.72 25.13
C ALA A 76 -9.27 8.58 24.56
N VAL A 77 -9.54 8.62 23.27
CA VAL A 77 -10.13 7.53 22.51
C VAL A 77 -9.13 7.00 21.52
N GLU A 78 -8.95 5.70 21.53
CA GLU A 78 -8.19 4.96 20.52
C GLU A 78 -9.16 4.39 19.50
N MET A 79 -8.80 4.50 18.24
CA MET A 79 -9.48 3.85 17.12
C MET A 79 -8.55 2.84 16.49
N THR A 80 -8.87 1.56 16.63
CA THR A 80 -8.09 0.46 16.06
C THR A 80 -8.94 -0.24 15.00
N ARG A 81 -8.36 -0.54 13.87
CA ARG A 81 -9.02 -1.33 12.84
C ARG A 81 -8.90 -2.81 13.18
N ASP A 82 -9.93 -3.59 12.89
CA ASP A 82 -9.92 -5.03 13.16
C ASP A 82 -8.78 -5.70 12.38
N GLY A 83 -7.99 -6.50 13.10
CA GLY A 83 -6.78 -7.15 12.58
C GLY A 83 -5.50 -6.32 12.69
N GLU A 84 -5.57 -5.04 13.06
CA GLU A 84 -4.40 -4.21 13.35
C GLU A 84 -4.08 -4.24 14.87
N SER A 85 -2.79 -4.28 15.22
CA SER A 85 -2.32 -4.29 16.61
C SER A 85 -2.18 -2.90 17.20
N GLU A 86 -1.98 -1.90 16.32
CA GLU A 86 -1.76 -0.51 16.72
C GLU A 86 -2.96 0.36 16.39
N PRO A 87 -3.26 1.37 17.21
CA PRO A 87 -4.35 2.29 16.94
C PRO A 87 -4.02 3.19 15.74
N THR A 88 -4.95 3.25 14.78
CA THR A 88 -4.87 4.16 13.64
C THR A 88 -4.96 5.63 14.06
N LEU A 89 -5.75 5.92 15.11
CA LEU A 89 -5.99 7.27 15.61
C LEU A 89 -6.10 7.23 17.12
N VAL A 90 -5.42 8.15 17.77
CA VAL A 90 -5.61 8.47 19.20
C VAL A 90 -5.95 9.97 19.30
N GLY A 91 -7.05 10.26 19.99
CA GLY A 91 -7.50 11.64 20.11
C GLY A 91 -8.09 11.95 21.50
N PRO A 92 -8.20 13.22 21.86
CA PRO A 92 -8.80 13.60 23.13
C PRO A 92 -10.28 13.21 23.19
N TRP A 93 -10.71 12.67 24.33
CA TRP A 93 -12.10 12.32 24.55
C TRP A 93 -12.75 13.27 25.56
N THR A 94 -13.98 13.67 25.25
CA THR A 94 -14.73 14.57 26.11
C THR A 94 -15.08 13.93 27.46
N MET A 95 -14.78 14.63 28.51
CA MET A 95 -15.24 14.29 29.85
C MET A 95 -16.71 14.66 30.00
N GLY A 96 -17.48 13.80 30.67
CA GLY A 96 -18.81 14.14 31.16
C GLY A 96 -18.74 15.23 32.26
N ARG A 97 -19.87 15.52 32.94
CA ARG A 97 -19.89 16.40 34.11
C ARG A 97 -18.97 15.94 35.23
N ASP A 98 -18.73 14.65 35.32
CA ASP A 98 -17.82 14.03 36.28
C ASP A 98 -16.46 13.78 35.61
N LYS A 99 -15.42 14.48 36.08
CA LYS A 99 -14.05 14.31 35.57
C LYS A 99 -13.48 12.92 35.83
N LYS A 100 -14.08 12.15 36.76
CA LYS A 100 -13.64 10.77 37.05
C LYS A 100 -14.14 9.76 36.04
N ASN A 101 -15.25 10.05 35.35
CA ASN A 101 -15.86 9.15 34.38
C ASN A 101 -15.95 9.80 33.00
N PRO A 102 -15.42 9.16 31.94
CA PRO A 102 -15.57 9.66 30.59
C PRO A 102 -17.02 9.53 30.13
N LYS A 103 -17.44 10.38 29.21
CA LYS A 103 -18.70 10.17 28.51
C LYS A 103 -18.66 8.82 27.77
N PRO A 104 -19.71 7.97 27.87
CA PRO A 104 -19.74 6.72 27.09
C PRO A 104 -19.73 7.02 25.57
N ILE A 105 -19.22 6.05 24.81
CA ILE A 105 -19.27 6.13 23.33
C ILE A 105 -20.72 5.88 22.91
N GLU A 106 -21.28 6.81 22.16
CA GLU A 106 -22.59 6.70 21.55
C GLU A 106 -22.44 6.44 20.05
N ARG A 107 -23.39 5.78 19.40
CA ARG A 107 -23.37 5.45 17.96
C ARG A 107 -23.00 6.64 17.07
N PRO A 108 -23.60 7.85 17.21
CA PRO A 108 -23.22 8.99 16.36
C PRO A 108 -21.77 9.43 16.56
N ALA A 109 -21.29 9.36 17.80
CA ALA A 109 -19.89 9.68 18.10
C ALA A 109 -18.95 8.64 17.50
N PHE A 110 -19.29 7.36 17.60
CA PHE A 110 -18.51 6.27 16.96
C PHE A 110 -18.41 6.46 15.46
N HIS A 111 -19.52 6.69 14.76
CA HIS A 111 -19.47 6.94 13.31
C HIS A 111 -18.63 8.16 12.93
N THR A 112 -18.62 9.19 13.76
CA THR A 112 -17.75 10.36 13.55
C THR A 112 -16.28 9.99 13.71
N LEU A 113 -15.95 9.18 14.71
CA LEU A 113 -14.59 8.67 14.94
C LEU A 113 -14.12 7.80 13.77
N VAL A 114 -14.97 6.89 13.27
CA VAL A 114 -14.66 6.05 12.11
C VAL A 114 -14.36 6.90 10.87
N LYS A 115 -15.17 7.93 10.59
CA LYS A 115 -14.89 8.86 9.47
C LYS A 115 -13.54 9.56 9.66
N THR A 116 -13.25 10.04 10.87
CA THR A 116 -11.99 10.73 11.17
C THR A 116 -10.80 9.80 11.04
N ALA A 117 -10.89 8.57 11.55
CA ALA A 117 -9.84 7.56 11.44
C ALA A 117 -9.57 7.18 9.97
N ASN A 118 -10.61 6.96 9.16
CA ASN A 118 -10.47 6.69 7.73
C ASN A 118 -9.83 7.85 6.98
N GLU A 119 -10.20 9.10 7.30
CA GLU A 119 -9.62 10.28 6.68
C GLU A 119 -8.14 10.44 7.08
N PHE A 120 -7.82 10.21 8.34
CA PHE A 120 -6.44 10.25 8.83
C PHE A 120 -5.58 9.20 8.10
N ARG A 121 -6.08 7.95 8.01
CA ARG A 121 -5.38 6.88 7.31
C ARG A 121 -5.15 7.21 5.84
N ARG A 122 -6.18 7.68 5.13
CA ARG A 122 -6.07 8.09 3.75
C ARG A 122 -5.00 9.18 3.53
N ARG A 123 -4.95 10.18 4.42
CA ARG A 123 -3.92 11.23 4.36
C ARG A 123 -2.52 10.69 4.63
N SER A 124 -2.39 9.81 5.61
CA SER A 124 -1.12 9.16 5.94
C SER A 124 -0.60 8.31 4.78
N GLU A 125 -1.47 7.50 4.16
CA GLU A 125 -1.15 6.70 2.97
C GLU A 125 -0.73 7.59 1.78
N GLN A 126 -1.45 8.69 1.53
CA GLN A 126 -1.09 9.65 0.49
C GLN A 126 0.26 10.32 0.75
N GLN A 127 0.52 10.69 2.00
CA GLN A 127 1.80 11.29 2.39
C GLN A 127 2.95 10.30 2.24
N LEU A 128 2.77 9.06 2.68
CA LEU A 128 3.75 7.99 2.51
C LEU A 128 4.03 7.73 1.03
N HIS A 129 2.97 7.61 0.22
CA HIS A 129 3.11 7.44 -1.23
C HIS A 129 3.89 8.60 -1.86
N ALA A 130 3.58 9.85 -1.50
CA ALA A 130 4.30 11.03 -2.01
C ALA A 130 5.78 11.07 -1.59
N GLN A 131 6.14 10.46 -0.46
CA GLN A 131 7.53 10.34 -0.02
C GLN A 131 8.28 9.24 -0.76
N LEU A 132 7.62 8.10 -1.00
CA LEU A 132 8.21 6.91 -1.60
C LEU A 132 8.18 6.92 -3.13
N HIS A 133 7.27 7.67 -3.74
CA HIS A 133 7.10 7.73 -5.18
C HIS A 133 7.43 9.12 -5.73
N LYS A 134 8.34 9.18 -6.68
CA LYS A 134 8.71 10.41 -7.39
C LYS A 134 8.60 10.21 -8.89
N THR A 135 8.10 11.22 -9.58
CA THR A 135 7.97 11.22 -11.04
C THR A 135 8.54 12.49 -11.61
N LEU A 136 9.29 12.35 -12.71
CA LEU A 136 9.78 13.45 -13.54
C LEU A 136 9.47 13.15 -15.00
N VAL A 137 9.20 14.19 -15.78
CA VAL A 137 9.07 14.09 -17.23
C VAL A 137 10.18 14.92 -17.85
N ILE A 138 10.99 14.29 -18.69
CA ILE A 138 12.12 14.91 -19.38
C ILE A 138 11.77 15.00 -20.86
N ALA A 139 11.84 16.21 -21.42
CA ALA A 139 11.66 16.40 -22.86
C ALA A 139 12.96 16.00 -23.59
N CYS A 140 12.86 15.04 -24.48
CA CYS A 140 13.94 14.55 -25.32
C CYS A 140 13.63 14.87 -26.80
N ALA A 141 14.63 14.71 -27.68
CA ALA A 141 14.45 14.96 -29.12
C ALA A 141 13.42 14.00 -29.78
N GLU A 142 13.27 12.81 -29.21
CA GLU A 142 12.39 11.74 -29.73
C GLU A 142 11.03 11.66 -29.02
N GLY A 143 10.74 12.59 -28.10
CA GLY A 143 9.51 12.60 -27.30
C GLY A 143 9.79 12.83 -25.82
N ASN A 144 8.75 12.75 -24.99
CA ASN A 144 8.92 12.88 -23.54
C ASN A 144 9.23 11.53 -22.92
N VAL A 145 10.16 11.51 -22.00
CA VAL A 145 10.47 10.34 -21.18
C VAL A 145 10.01 10.59 -19.75
N LYS A 146 9.09 9.77 -19.28
CA LYS A 146 8.63 9.75 -17.90
C LYS A 146 9.56 8.87 -17.08
N VAL A 147 10.25 9.45 -16.11
CA VAL A 147 11.10 8.73 -15.16
C VAL A 147 10.42 8.64 -13.81
N THR A 148 10.29 7.43 -13.29
CA THR A 148 9.71 7.16 -11.97
C THR A 148 10.76 6.57 -11.04
N LEU A 149 10.74 6.98 -9.78
CA LEU A 149 11.53 6.43 -8.70
C LEU A 149 10.59 5.92 -7.62
N ASP A 150 10.60 4.63 -7.37
CA ASP A 150 9.81 3.96 -6.36
C ASP A 150 10.74 3.44 -5.26
N ILE A 151 10.68 4.04 -4.07
CA ILE A 151 11.49 3.62 -2.92
C ILE A 151 10.75 2.46 -2.23
N VAL A 152 11.41 1.33 -2.09
CA VAL A 152 10.91 0.16 -1.36
C VAL A 152 11.56 0.15 0.02
N PRO A 153 10.81 0.47 1.08
CA PRO A 153 11.30 0.42 2.45
C PRO A 153 11.30 -1.04 2.91
N ASP A 154 12.41 -1.72 2.69
CA ASP A 154 12.64 -3.07 3.21
C ASP A 154 13.52 -2.93 4.46
N ASP A 155 13.21 -3.69 5.53
CA ASP A 155 13.93 -3.59 6.80
C ASP A 155 15.36 -4.10 6.71
N ASP A 156 15.60 -5.11 5.86
CA ASP A 156 16.91 -5.73 5.71
C ASP A 156 17.69 -5.16 4.53
N PHE A 157 17.03 -4.92 3.40
CA PHE A 157 17.66 -4.51 2.14
C PHE A 157 16.84 -3.42 1.43
N PRO A 158 16.79 -2.20 1.96
CA PRO A 158 16.05 -1.11 1.32
C PRO A 158 16.70 -0.75 -0.03
N TYR A 159 15.86 -0.56 -1.03
CA TYR A 159 16.28 -0.17 -2.38
C TYR A 159 15.28 0.77 -3.03
N ALA A 160 15.59 1.28 -4.20
CA ALA A 160 14.64 2.01 -5.02
C ALA A 160 14.70 1.52 -6.47
N ASP A 161 13.53 1.45 -7.10
CA ASP A 161 13.36 1.14 -8.51
C ASP A 161 13.28 2.43 -9.32
N LEU A 162 14.20 2.59 -10.25
CA LEU A 162 14.21 3.68 -11.22
C LEU A 162 13.73 3.11 -12.56
N ARG A 163 12.65 3.69 -13.12
CA ARG A 163 12.05 3.23 -14.39
C ARG A 163 11.88 4.40 -15.33
N ALA A 164 12.14 4.18 -16.61
CA ALA A 164 11.89 5.14 -17.69
C ALA A 164 10.81 4.60 -18.62
N TRP A 165 9.87 5.45 -18.97
CA TRP A 165 8.71 5.14 -19.81
C TRP A 165 8.65 6.15 -20.96
N ASP A 166 8.24 5.70 -22.16
CA ASP A 166 7.96 6.60 -23.27
C ASP A 166 6.57 7.26 -23.16
N ASP A 167 6.23 8.06 -24.17
CA ASP A 167 4.92 8.72 -24.27
C ASP A 167 3.75 7.75 -24.47
N MET A 168 4.02 6.53 -24.94
CA MET A 168 3.02 5.48 -25.16
C MET A 168 2.83 4.61 -23.91
N GLY A 169 3.65 4.81 -22.88
CA GLY A 169 3.65 4.04 -21.66
C GLY A 169 4.42 2.72 -21.76
N GLU A 170 5.32 2.58 -22.73
CA GLU A 170 6.22 1.44 -22.82
C GLU A 170 7.44 1.64 -21.92
N LEU A 171 7.88 0.57 -21.28
CA LEU A 171 9.06 0.59 -20.43
C LEU A 171 10.33 0.61 -21.26
N LEU A 172 11.05 1.73 -21.25
CA LEU A 172 12.33 1.90 -21.93
C LEU A 172 13.49 1.27 -21.15
N ALA A 173 13.49 1.46 -19.83
CA ALA A 173 14.57 0.96 -18.97
C ALA A 173 14.12 0.80 -17.52
N HIS A 174 14.81 -0.08 -16.79
CA HIS A 174 14.69 -0.30 -15.36
C HIS A 174 16.06 -0.48 -14.73
N ALA A 175 16.29 0.19 -13.60
CA ALA A 175 17.50 0.04 -12.81
C ALA A 175 17.17 0.09 -11.31
N GLN A 176 17.79 -0.78 -10.53
CA GLN A 176 17.75 -0.71 -9.08
C GLN A 176 18.83 0.23 -8.58
N VAL A 177 18.45 1.15 -7.70
CA VAL A 177 19.37 2.16 -7.13
C VAL A 177 19.27 2.17 -5.61
N ALA A 178 20.21 2.87 -4.98
CA ALA A 178 20.18 3.03 -3.53
C ALA A 178 18.90 3.79 -3.06
N PRO A 179 18.35 3.50 -1.88
CA PRO A 179 17.09 4.11 -1.40
C PRO A 179 17.19 5.62 -1.20
N ASN A 180 18.41 6.14 -1.04
CA ASN A 180 18.70 7.58 -0.92
C ASN A 180 18.98 8.26 -2.26
N TYR A 181 18.78 7.57 -3.38
CA TYR A 181 18.95 8.15 -4.71
C TYR A 181 18.07 9.38 -4.89
N ARG A 182 18.64 10.47 -5.40
CA ARG A 182 17.90 11.71 -5.67
C ARG A 182 17.53 11.79 -7.15
N LEU A 183 16.26 11.60 -7.42
CA LEU A 183 15.72 11.87 -8.74
C LEU A 183 15.63 13.38 -8.93
N SER A 184 16.43 13.92 -9.84
CA SER A 184 16.45 15.32 -10.30
C SER A 184 16.48 15.33 -11.82
N GLU A 185 16.19 16.50 -12.43
CA GLU A 185 16.26 16.68 -13.87
C GLU A 185 17.68 16.32 -14.41
N GLU A 186 18.72 16.74 -13.70
CA GLU A 186 20.10 16.44 -14.09
C GLU A 186 20.43 14.94 -14.03
N SER A 187 20.00 14.25 -12.96
CA SER A 187 20.26 12.81 -12.82
C SER A 187 19.47 12.00 -13.84
N ALA A 188 18.21 12.37 -14.09
CA ALA A 188 17.36 11.72 -15.09
C ALA A 188 17.90 11.93 -16.51
N THR A 189 18.26 13.18 -16.86
CA THR A 189 18.86 13.50 -18.18
C THR A 189 20.16 12.75 -18.39
N ARG A 190 21.02 12.68 -17.40
CA ARG A 190 22.27 11.93 -17.47
C ARG A 190 22.04 10.46 -17.72
N TRP A 191 21.06 9.87 -17.03
CA TRP A 191 20.72 8.46 -17.19
C TRP A 191 20.15 8.17 -18.58
N ILE A 192 19.24 9.00 -19.09
CA ILE A 192 18.68 8.90 -20.44
C ILE A 192 19.76 9.05 -21.49
N SER A 193 20.61 10.10 -21.41
CA SER A 193 21.67 10.36 -22.38
C SER A 193 22.79 9.30 -22.33
N GLY A 194 22.95 8.62 -21.20
CA GLY A 194 23.89 7.51 -21.02
C GLY A 194 23.36 6.16 -21.51
N ASP A 195 22.29 6.15 -22.31
CA ASP A 195 21.65 4.92 -22.82
C ASP A 195 21.23 3.98 -21.67
N TYR A 196 20.74 4.57 -20.58
CA TYR A 196 20.22 3.88 -19.38
C TYR A 196 21.22 2.92 -18.69
N ARG A 197 22.53 3.06 -18.92
CA ARG A 197 23.52 2.10 -18.41
C ARG A 197 23.86 2.25 -16.94
N ARG A 198 23.87 3.50 -16.45
CA ARG A 198 24.11 3.81 -15.01
C ARG A 198 23.33 5.04 -14.60
N PRO A 199 22.45 4.93 -13.61
CA PRO A 199 21.77 6.09 -13.03
C PRO A 199 22.68 6.95 -12.15
#